data_999e49084b6e20992898c63a2fbffa41
#
_entry.id   999e49084b6e20992898c63a2fbffa41
#
_cell.length_a   1.000
_cell.length_b   1.000
_cell.length_c   1.000
_cell.angle_alpha   90.00
_cell.angle_beta   90.00
_cell.angle_gamma   90.00
#
_symmetry.space_group_name_H-M   'P 1'
#
loop_
_entity.id
_entity.type
_entity.pdbx_description
1 polymer ?
#
loop_
_entity_poly.entity_id
_entity_poly.type
_entity_poly.pdbx_seq_one_letter_code
_entity_poly.pdbx_strand_id
1 'polypeptide(L)'
;VLQKNTLFSGTIRENLLWGAPNATEEELWAACRAACADEFLERMPDGLDTDLGQGGVNVSGGQKQRLCIARAILKRPKVLILDDSTSAVDTATDAKIRQAFRQDLPGTTKLIIAQRVTSVMDADLILVMNDGAVVAQGTHEELMKACDIYREVYESQQEGVSIGG
;
A
#
# COMPACT_ATOMS: atom_id res chain seq x y z
N VAL A 1 3.08 -6.68 -4.06
CA VAL A 1 3.36 -6.54 -2.62
C VAL A 1 2.40 -7.46 -1.89
N LEU A 2 2.93 -8.38 -1.12
CA LEU A 2 2.14 -9.38 -0.40
C LEU A 2 1.78 -8.86 1.01
N GLN A 3 0.78 -9.44 1.63
CA GLN A 3 0.38 -9.17 3.01
C GLN A 3 1.57 -9.35 3.99
N LYS A 4 2.34 -10.44 3.83
CA LYS A 4 3.56 -10.66 4.58
C LYS A 4 4.73 -9.93 3.92
N ASN A 5 5.05 -8.76 4.43
CA ASN A 5 6.14 -7.93 3.92
C ASN A 5 7.50 -8.50 4.31
N THR A 6 8.33 -8.78 3.31
CA THR A 6 9.68 -9.32 3.51
C THR A 6 10.72 -8.30 3.09
N LEU A 7 11.56 -7.93 4.03
CA LEU A 7 12.82 -7.21 3.81
C LEU A 7 13.99 -8.15 4.06
N PHE A 8 15.06 -7.93 3.32
CA PHE A 8 16.30 -8.68 3.47
C PHE A 8 17.25 -7.95 4.42
N SER A 9 18.20 -8.69 5.01
CA SER A 9 19.29 -8.10 5.79
C SER A 9 20.09 -7.12 4.91
N GLY A 10 20.67 -6.10 5.55
CA GLY A 10 21.37 -5.03 4.87
C GLY A 10 20.65 -3.70 4.99
N THR A 11 21.04 -2.73 4.18
CA THR A 11 20.51 -1.36 4.24
C THR A 11 19.15 -1.23 3.55
N ILE A 12 18.45 -0.13 3.83
CA ILE A 12 17.22 0.25 3.11
C ILE A 12 17.55 0.43 1.62
N ARG A 13 18.66 1.10 1.29
CA ARG A 13 19.15 1.27 -0.08
C ARG A 13 19.27 -0.06 -0.82
N GLU A 14 19.96 -1.02 -0.24
CA GLU A 14 20.12 -2.36 -0.82
C GLU A 14 18.80 -3.04 -1.07
N ASN A 15 17.86 -2.95 -0.11
CA ASN A 15 16.51 -3.50 -0.26
C ASN A 15 15.71 -2.85 -1.40
N LEU A 16 15.82 -1.54 -1.58
CA LEU A 16 15.16 -0.81 -2.67
C LEU A 16 15.77 -1.16 -4.03
N LEU A 17 17.10 -1.32 -4.11
CA LEU A 17 17.81 -1.70 -5.33
C LEU A 17 17.44 -3.10 -5.85
N TRP A 18 16.85 -3.97 -5.03
CA TRP A 18 16.20 -5.20 -5.53
C TRP A 18 15.01 -4.91 -6.47
N GLY A 19 14.40 -3.74 -6.36
CA GLY A 19 13.37 -3.27 -7.29
C GLY A 19 13.95 -2.81 -8.62
N ALA A 20 15.07 -2.06 -8.58
CA ALA A 20 15.76 -1.51 -9.74
C ALA A 20 17.26 -1.36 -9.42
N PRO A 21 18.12 -2.32 -9.85
CA PRO A 21 19.52 -2.36 -9.44
C PRO A 21 20.35 -1.12 -9.84
N ASN A 22 19.92 -0.41 -10.88
CA ASN A 22 20.60 0.77 -11.40
C ASN A 22 19.85 2.08 -11.08
N ALA A 23 18.92 2.06 -10.13
CA ALA A 23 18.17 3.25 -9.75
C ALA A 23 19.12 4.31 -9.16
N THR A 24 18.95 5.55 -9.60
CA THR A 24 19.64 6.69 -9.01
C THR A 24 19.11 6.99 -7.62
N GLU A 25 19.87 7.74 -6.84
CA GLU A 25 19.41 8.17 -5.51
C GLU A 25 18.11 8.97 -5.58
N GLU A 26 17.96 9.81 -6.58
CA GLU A 26 16.74 10.57 -6.82
C GLU A 26 15.53 9.65 -7.09
N GLU A 27 15.71 8.59 -7.89
CA GLU A 27 14.67 7.59 -8.14
C GLU A 27 14.29 6.80 -6.88
N LEU A 28 15.27 6.46 -6.04
CA LEU A 28 15.03 5.81 -4.76
C LEU A 28 14.17 6.70 -3.84
N TRP A 29 14.53 7.97 -3.70
CA TRP A 29 13.76 8.94 -2.91
C TRP A 29 12.38 9.21 -3.49
N ALA A 30 12.25 9.29 -4.83
CA ALA A 30 10.95 9.45 -5.48
C ALA A 30 10.01 8.28 -5.16
N ALA A 31 10.49 7.04 -5.23
CA ALA A 31 9.72 5.87 -4.84
C ALA A 31 9.37 5.85 -3.35
N CYS A 32 10.28 6.30 -2.47
CA CYS A 32 10.02 6.45 -1.05
C CYS A 32 8.93 7.49 -0.77
N ARG A 33 8.96 8.64 -1.45
CA ARG A 33 7.89 9.65 -1.33
C ARG A 33 6.53 9.11 -1.78
N ALA A 34 6.47 8.42 -2.92
CA ALA A 34 5.24 7.81 -3.41
C ALA A 34 4.66 6.75 -2.46
N ALA A 35 5.52 6.10 -1.66
CA ALA A 35 5.12 5.14 -0.62
C ALA A 35 5.02 5.79 0.78
N CYS A 36 5.15 7.11 0.92
CA CYS A 36 5.20 7.85 2.19
C CYS A 36 6.30 7.33 3.16
N ALA A 37 7.36 6.74 2.61
CA ALA A 37 8.48 6.23 3.40
C ALA A 37 9.48 7.34 3.76
N ASP A 38 9.54 8.43 3.01
CA ASP A 38 10.36 9.61 3.25
C ASP A 38 10.11 10.21 4.64
N GLU A 39 8.85 10.24 5.09
CA GLU A 39 8.46 10.81 6.39
C GLU A 39 9.23 10.22 7.58
N PHE A 40 9.59 8.95 7.54
CA PHE A 40 10.40 8.33 8.58
C PHE A 40 11.88 8.23 8.23
N LEU A 41 12.21 8.10 6.93
CA LEU A 41 13.60 8.02 6.48
C LEU A 41 14.38 9.31 6.77
N GLU A 42 13.75 10.46 6.61
CA GLU A 42 14.35 11.77 6.93
C GLU A 42 14.68 11.95 8.41
N ARG A 43 14.05 11.16 9.29
CA ARG A 43 14.30 11.17 10.74
C ARG A 43 15.35 10.15 11.16
N MET A 44 15.76 9.24 10.27
CA MET A 44 16.80 8.26 10.52
C MET A 44 18.17 8.87 10.29
N PRO A 45 19.13 8.72 11.22
CA PRO A 45 20.46 9.36 11.09
C PRO A 45 21.18 8.98 9.79
N ASP A 46 21.03 7.74 9.36
CA ASP A 46 21.70 7.18 8.16
C ASP A 46 20.78 7.15 6.93
N GLY A 47 19.53 7.64 7.03
CA GLY A 47 18.56 7.71 5.94
C GLY A 47 18.43 6.38 5.18
N LEU A 48 18.71 6.38 3.87
CA LEU A 48 18.68 5.18 3.03
C LEU A 48 19.74 4.13 3.40
N ASP A 49 20.81 4.53 4.05
CA ASP A 49 21.92 3.64 4.45
C ASP A 49 21.72 3.04 5.85
N THR A 50 20.54 3.28 6.45
CA THR A 50 20.12 2.65 7.70
C THR A 50 20.08 1.13 7.56
N ASP A 51 20.77 0.42 8.46
CA ASP A 51 20.74 -1.05 8.52
C ASP A 51 19.42 -1.55 9.08
N LEU A 52 18.78 -2.45 8.34
CA LEU A 52 17.49 -3.03 8.69
C LEU A 52 17.57 -4.20 9.67
N GLY A 53 18.76 -4.74 9.87
CA GLY A 53 18.94 -5.98 10.60
C GLY A 53 18.33 -7.20 9.90
N GLN A 54 18.33 -8.33 10.54
CA GLN A 54 17.79 -9.56 9.97
C GLN A 54 16.26 -9.47 9.79
N GLY A 55 15.79 -9.53 8.55
CA GLY A 55 14.36 -9.48 8.23
C GLY A 55 13.67 -8.15 8.56
N GLY A 56 14.45 -7.07 8.71
CA GLY A 56 13.91 -5.74 8.99
C GLY A 56 13.41 -5.55 10.41
N VAL A 57 14.12 -6.11 11.40
CA VAL A 57 13.74 -6.00 12.83
C VAL A 57 13.82 -4.58 13.36
N ASN A 58 14.60 -3.71 12.72
CA ASN A 58 14.84 -2.33 13.14
C ASN A 58 13.76 -1.34 12.65
N VAL A 59 12.72 -1.83 11.97
CA VAL A 59 11.62 -1.00 11.44
C VAL A 59 10.27 -1.58 11.82
N SER A 60 9.28 -0.70 12.02
CA SER A 60 7.90 -1.11 12.34
C SER A 60 7.23 -1.84 11.18
N GLY A 61 6.11 -2.52 11.44
CA GLY A 61 5.31 -3.18 10.40
C GLY A 61 4.87 -2.23 9.28
N GLY A 62 4.37 -1.03 9.64
CA GLY A 62 3.97 -0.01 8.67
C GLY A 62 5.14 0.58 7.88
N GLN A 63 6.31 0.76 8.50
CA GLN A 63 7.53 1.17 7.80
C GLN A 63 7.97 0.08 6.81
N LYS A 64 7.92 -1.19 7.24
CA LYS A 64 8.23 -2.35 6.40
C LYS A 64 7.31 -2.41 5.16
N GLN A 65 6.02 -2.20 5.35
CA GLN A 65 5.04 -2.15 4.25
C GLN A 65 5.38 -1.05 3.24
N ARG A 66 5.64 0.17 3.72
CA ARG A 66 5.98 1.32 2.86
C ARG A 66 7.26 1.08 2.07
N LEU A 67 8.29 0.48 2.66
CA LEU A 67 9.51 0.11 1.95
C LEU A 67 9.27 -0.98 0.88
N CYS A 68 8.43 -1.98 1.16
CA CYS A 68 8.06 -2.99 0.17
C CYS A 68 7.24 -2.39 -0.99
N ILE A 69 6.39 -1.41 -0.72
CA ILE A 69 5.66 -0.65 -1.75
C ILE A 69 6.65 0.16 -2.59
N ALA A 70 7.56 0.93 -1.98
CA ALA A 70 8.59 1.70 -2.69
C ALA A 70 9.43 0.80 -3.62
N ARG A 71 9.86 -0.36 -3.13
CA ARG A 71 10.59 -1.36 -3.92
C ARG A 71 9.78 -1.86 -5.12
N ALA A 72 8.47 -2.04 -4.98
CA ALA A 72 7.61 -2.46 -6.07
C ALA A 72 7.39 -1.35 -7.10
N ILE A 73 7.28 -0.10 -6.68
CA ILE A 73 7.17 1.09 -7.54
C ILE A 73 8.41 1.25 -8.42
N LEU A 74 9.60 1.06 -7.85
CA LEU A 74 10.89 1.14 -8.57
C LEU A 74 10.97 0.21 -9.79
N LYS A 75 10.25 -0.91 -9.77
CA LYS A 75 10.17 -1.81 -10.94
C LYS A 75 9.42 -1.22 -12.12
N ARG A 76 8.76 -0.07 -11.96
CA ARG A 76 7.89 0.55 -12.98
C ARG A 76 6.94 -0.46 -13.63
N PRO A 77 6.15 -1.21 -12.83
CA PRO A 77 5.37 -2.33 -13.33
C PRO A 77 4.19 -1.84 -14.18
N LYS A 78 3.78 -2.63 -15.19
CA LYS A 78 2.51 -2.41 -15.89
C LYS A 78 1.30 -2.81 -15.05
N VAL A 79 1.48 -3.78 -14.15
CA VAL A 79 0.47 -4.24 -13.20
C VAL A 79 1.09 -4.28 -11.80
N LEU A 80 0.50 -3.56 -10.86
CA LEU A 80 0.88 -3.54 -9.45
C LEU A 80 -0.19 -4.26 -8.64
N ILE A 81 0.18 -5.36 -7.98
CA ILE A 81 -0.71 -6.11 -7.10
C ILE A 81 -0.37 -5.78 -5.64
N LEU A 82 -1.36 -5.32 -4.90
CA LEU A 82 -1.29 -4.92 -3.51
C LEU A 82 -2.24 -5.82 -2.71
N ASP A 83 -1.69 -6.86 -2.08
CA ASP A 83 -2.44 -7.83 -1.30
C ASP A 83 -2.39 -7.45 0.18
N ASP A 84 -3.42 -6.78 0.66
CA ASP A 84 -3.56 -6.22 2.03
C ASP A 84 -2.28 -5.49 2.51
N SER A 85 -1.59 -4.86 1.56
CA SER A 85 -0.23 -4.33 1.76
C SER A 85 -0.19 -2.97 2.45
N THR A 86 -1.34 -2.43 2.85
CA THR A 86 -1.46 -1.21 3.66
C THR A 86 -2.14 -1.45 5.01
N SER A 87 -2.37 -2.71 5.39
CA SER A 87 -3.08 -3.07 6.63
C SER A 87 -2.41 -2.60 7.92
N ALA A 88 -1.08 -2.47 7.92
CA ALA A 88 -0.31 -1.99 9.07
C ALA A 88 0.00 -0.47 9.02
N VAL A 89 -0.49 0.26 8.01
CA VAL A 89 -0.42 1.73 7.98
C VAL A 89 -1.76 2.32 8.39
N ASP A 90 -1.70 3.53 8.97
CA ASP A 90 -2.91 4.27 9.33
C ASP A 90 -3.70 4.73 8.09
N THR A 91 -4.97 5.05 8.29
CA THR A 91 -5.89 5.41 7.20
C THR A 91 -5.44 6.66 6.43
N ALA A 92 -4.83 7.64 7.11
CA ALA A 92 -4.37 8.86 6.46
C ALA A 92 -3.16 8.58 5.55
N THR A 93 -2.22 7.77 6.01
CA THR A 93 -1.07 7.32 5.21
C THR A 93 -1.51 6.45 4.03
N ASP A 94 -2.46 5.53 4.22
CA ASP A 94 -3.04 4.73 3.14
C ASP A 94 -3.66 5.60 2.06
N ALA A 95 -4.41 6.64 2.44
CA ALA A 95 -5.00 7.59 1.49
C ALA A 95 -3.94 8.35 0.69
N LYS A 96 -2.85 8.80 1.32
CA LYS A 96 -1.71 9.46 0.64
C LYS A 96 -1.04 8.53 -0.37
N ILE A 97 -0.79 7.27 0.00
CA ILE A 97 -0.19 6.27 -0.89
C ILE A 97 -1.09 6.05 -2.11
N ARG A 98 -2.41 5.92 -1.92
CA ARG A 98 -3.36 5.76 -3.03
C ARG A 98 -3.41 7.00 -3.93
N GLN A 99 -3.30 8.20 -3.37
CA GLN A 99 -3.20 9.43 -4.14
C GLN A 99 -1.92 9.46 -4.98
N ALA A 100 -0.77 9.12 -4.39
CA ALA A 100 0.49 9.01 -5.12
C ALA A 100 0.41 7.99 -6.26
N PHE A 101 -0.24 6.84 -6.06
CA PHE A 101 -0.45 5.87 -7.14
C PHE A 101 -1.25 6.41 -8.32
N ARG A 102 -2.21 7.32 -8.08
CA ARG A 102 -2.96 7.97 -9.16
C ARG A 102 -2.12 8.98 -9.92
N GLN A 103 -1.30 9.74 -9.21
CA GLN A 103 -0.51 10.83 -9.77
C GLN A 103 0.78 10.33 -10.43
N ASP A 104 1.50 9.45 -9.77
CA ASP A 104 2.86 9.05 -10.16
C ASP A 104 2.90 7.78 -11.01
N LEU A 105 1.82 6.98 -11.00
CA LEU A 105 1.71 5.74 -11.76
C LEU A 105 0.44 5.69 -12.64
N PRO A 106 0.21 6.69 -13.51
CA PRO A 106 -1.04 6.77 -14.29
C PRO A 106 -1.19 5.63 -15.30
N GLY A 107 -0.08 5.07 -15.81
CA GLY A 107 -0.06 3.98 -16.78
C GLY A 107 -0.01 2.56 -16.18
N THR A 108 -0.08 2.45 -14.84
CA THR A 108 -0.01 1.17 -14.14
C THR A 108 -1.40 0.70 -13.74
N THR A 109 -1.80 -0.51 -14.12
CA THR A 109 -3.00 -1.15 -13.57
C THR A 109 -2.74 -1.55 -12.12
N LYS A 110 -3.59 -1.12 -11.19
CA LYS A 110 -3.48 -1.45 -9.76
C LYS A 110 -4.58 -2.44 -9.39
N LEU A 111 -4.18 -3.61 -8.92
CA LEU A 111 -5.08 -4.59 -8.32
C LEU A 111 -4.88 -4.53 -6.81
N ILE A 112 -5.87 -3.99 -6.11
CA ILE A 112 -5.82 -3.78 -4.66
C ILE A 112 -6.75 -4.80 -4.00
N ILE A 113 -6.19 -5.65 -3.15
CA ILE A 113 -6.93 -6.56 -2.31
C ILE A 113 -6.87 -5.98 -0.91
N ALA A 114 -8.02 -5.61 -0.35
CA ALA A 114 -8.09 -4.98 0.96
C ALA A 114 -9.33 -5.44 1.74
N GLN A 115 -9.18 -5.48 3.04
CA GLN A 115 -10.28 -5.75 3.97
C GLN A 115 -11.04 -4.46 4.30
N ARG A 116 -10.36 -3.31 4.28
CA ARG A 116 -11.00 -2.00 4.53
C ARG A 116 -11.62 -1.45 3.25
N VAL A 117 -12.93 -1.18 3.28
CA VAL A 117 -13.64 -0.58 2.14
C VAL A 117 -13.04 0.79 1.79
N THR A 118 -12.62 1.57 2.78
CA THR A 118 -11.97 2.87 2.56
C THR A 118 -10.70 2.80 1.72
N SER A 119 -10.04 1.65 1.65
CA SER A 119 -8.84 1.45 0.81
C SER A 119 -9.15 1.21 -0.67
N VAL A 120 -10.40 0.91 -1.02
CA VAL A 120 -10.81 0.59 -2.40
C VAL A 120 -11.93 1.48 -2.93
N MET A 121 -12.55 2.33 -2.10
CA MET A 121 -13.70 3.14 -2.48
C MET A 121 -13.44 4.11 -3.65
N ASP A 122 -12.19 4.47 -3.90
CA ASP A 122 -11.77 5.34 -5.00
C ASP A 122 -11.36 4.55 -6.26
N ALA A 123 -11.51 3.23 -6.28
CA ALA A 123 -11.14 2.41 -7.44
C ALA A 123 -12.12 2.61 -8.60
N ASP A 124 -11.63 2.48 -9.82
CA ASP A 124 -12.45 2.55 -11.04
C ASP A 124 -13.45 1.39 -11.10
N LEU A 125 -13.09 0.24 -10.53
CA LEU A 125 -13.93 -0.96 -10.43
C LEU A 125 -13.64 -1.69 -9.13
N ILE A 126 -14.68 -2.03 -8.39
CA ILE A 126 -14.62 -2.85 -7.19
C ILE A 126 -15.29 -4.19 -7.48
N LEU A 127 -14.62 -5.27 -7.14
CA LEU A 127 -15.17 -6.64 -7.18
C LEU A 127 -15.49 -7.08 -5.75
N VAL A 128 -16.75 -7.38 -5.48
CA VAL A 128 -17.18 -7.96 -4.20
C VAL A 128 -17.14 -9.47 -4.31
N MET A 129 -16.32 -10.09 -3.46
CA MET A 129 -16.15 -11.54 -3.45
C MET A 129 -16.80 -12.16 -2.20
N ASN A 130 -17.51 -13.26 -2.41
CA ASN A 130 -18.05 -14.08 -1.33
C ASN A 130 -17.91 -15.54 -1.70
N ASP A 131 -17.44 -16.37 -0.78
CA ASP A 131 -17.22 -17.82 -0.96
C ASP A 131 -16.46 -18.19 -2.25
N GLY A 132 -15.43 -17.38 -2.60
CA GLY A 132 -14.59 -17.62 -3.78
C GLY A 132 -15.21 -17.19 -5.11
N ALA A 133 -16.38 -16.58 -5.12
CA ALA A 133 -17.05 -16.08 -6.31
C ALA A 133 -17.22 -14.54 -6.26
N VAL A 134 -17.23 -13.92 -7.45
CA VAL A 134 -17.60 -12.50 -7.59
C VAL A 134 -19.13 -12.42 -7.54
N VAL A 135 -19.67 -11.79 -6.51
CA VAL A 135 -21.11 -11.65 -6.29
C VAL A 135 -21.67 -10.30 -6.74
N ALA A 136 -20.83 -9.28 -6.81
CA ALA A 136 -21.18 -7.96 -7.35
C ALA A 136 -19.93 -7.25 -7.87
N GLN A 137 -20.12 -6.29 -8.78
CA GLN A 137 -19.07 -5.42 -9.28
C GLN A 137 -19.62 -4.04 -9.61
N GLY A 138 -18.80 -3.00 -9.47
CA GLY A 138 -19.17 -1.62 -9.78
C GLY A 138 -18.28 -0.62 -9.04
N THR A 139 -18.65 0.64 -9.12
CA THR A 139 -18.05 1.72 -8.31
C THR A 139 -18.59 1.65 -6.87
N HIS A 140 -17.95 2.40 -5.97
CA HIS A 140 -18.44 2.52 -4.59
C HIS A 140 -19.91 2.94 -4.52
N GLU A 141 -20.31 3.97 -5.29
CA GLU A 141 -21.67 4.50 -5.29
C GLU A 141 -22.70 3.49 -5.82
N GLU A 142 -22.36 2.73 -6.85
CA GLU A 142 -23.21 1.68 -7.41
C GLU A 142 -23.39 0.53 -6.42
N LEU A 143 -22.30 0.09 -5.80
CA LEU A 143 -22.33 -1.01 -4.83
C LEU A 143 -23.07 -0.63 -3.54
N MET A 144 -22.95 0.61 -3.06
CA MET A 144 -23.73 1.11 -1.93
C MET A 144 -25.23 1.06 -2.17
N LYS A 145 -25.68 1.18 -3.42
CA LYS A 145 -27.10 1.12 -3.79
C LYS A 145 -27.58 -0.30 -4.07
N ALA A 146 -26.72 -1.14 -4.67
CA ALA A 146 -27.14 -2.40 -5.29
C ALA A 146 -26.65 -3.67 -4.56
N CYS A 147 -25.68 -3.55 -3.62
CA CYS A 147 -25.08 -4.71 -2.97
C CYS A 147 -25.17 -4.59 -1.45
N ASP A 148 -26.06 -5.36 -0.84
CA ASP A 148 -26.26 -5.35 0.61
C ASP A 148 -25.01 -5.78 1.37
N ILE A 149 -24.30 -6.82 0.90
CA ILE A 149 -23.05 -7.29 1.50
C ILE A 149 -22.02 -6.15 1.57
N TYR A 150 -21.83 -5.42 0.47
CA TYR A 150 -20.87 -4.31 0.42
C TYR A 150 -21.25 -3.19 1.37
N ARG A 151 -22.54 -2.82 1.41
CA ARG A 151 -23.05 -1.77 2.27
C ARG A 151 -22.90 -2.13 3.74
N GLU A 152 -23.29 -3.35 4.14
CA GLU A 152 -23.17 -3.83 5.53
C GLU A 152 -21.72 -3.81 6.01
N VAL A 153 -20.76 -4.25 5.18
CA VAL A 153 -19.34 -4.21 5.52
C VAL A 153 -18.85 -2.76 5.68
N TYR A 154 -19.26 -1.87 4.78
CA TYR A 154 -18.89 -0.45 4.87
C TYR A 154 -19.43 0.19 6.15
N GLU A 155 -20.74 0.03 6.45
CA GLU A 155 -21.39 0.59 7.61
C GLU A 155 -20.78 0.06 8.92
N SER A 156 -20.57 -1.25 9.01
CA SER A 156 -19.90 -1.88 10.16
C SER A 156 -18.51 -1.32 10.44
N GLN A 157 -17.74 -1.03 9.38
CA GLN A 157 -16.42 -0.42 9.53
C GLN A 157 -16.47 1.04 9.97
N GLN A 158 -17.50 1.79 9.57
CA GLN A 158 -17.70 3.17 10.02
C GLN A 158 -18.11 3.25 11.50
N GLU A 159 -19.00 2.37 11.95
CA GLU A 159 -19.42 2.30 13.35
C GLU A 159 -18.24 1.95 14.27
N GLY A 160 -17.35 1.02 13.87
CA GLY A 160 -16.16 0.67 14.62
C GLY A 160 -15.17 1.82 14.82
N VAL A 161 -15.12 2.78 13.90
CA VAL A 161 -14.30 3.99 14.01
C VAL A 161 -14.90 5.00 14.99
N SER A 162 -16.23 5.07 15.10
CA SER A 162 -16.93 6.03 15.97
C SER A 162 -16.88 5.68 17.47
N ILE A 163 -16.58 4.43 17.83
CA ILE A 163 -16.53 3.94 19.21
C ILE A 163 -15.12 4.02 19.84
N GLY A 164 -14.10 4.25 19.02
CA GLY A 164 -12.66 4.25 19.41
C GLY A 164 -12.03 5.64 19.52
N GLY A 165 -12.81 6.71 19.58
CA GLY A 165 -12.37 8.10 19.74
C GLY A 165 -12.46 8.63 21.16
#